data_b655e8885f6836a54be1bdb95c6aeb53
#
_entry.id   b655e8885f6836a54be1bdb95c6aeb53
#
_cell.length_a   1.000
_cell.length_b   1.000
_cell.length_c   1.000
_cell.angle_alpha   90.00
_cell.angle_beta   90.00
_cell.angle_gamma   90.00
#
_symmetry.space_group_name_H-M   'P 1'
#
loop_
_entity.id
_entity.type
_entity.pdbx_description
1 polymer ?
#
loop_
_entity_poly.entity_id
_entity_poly.type
_entity_poly.pdbx_seq_one_letter_code
_entity_poly.pdbx_strand_id
1 'polypeptide(L)'
;MKIIPYALSDVGKKRDHNEDSYLVRADVGLYAVADGMGGHQAGERASRMALDTLVGELKPPDNSADRKDVLACLRDATQAAGAAIFDAAQADPGLQGMGTTLTSLWFHRGRAYLAHVGDSRAYLFRDGRVQQLSDDHSWVSEQVRAGMMTEEEARESKFRHIITRSVGFERDVLVDGAAIPVQAGDCYLICSDGLSNYVEAEELARILTSRFYRDVPRLLVELANDRGGDDNITVVLVHVANDASKNGHSKKKGGDK
;
A
#
# COMPACT_ATOMS: atom_id res chain seq x y z
N MET A 1 18.63 2.06 11.08
CA MET A 1 17.25 2.57 11.11
C MET A 1 16.35 1.43 11.53
N LYS A 2 15.41 1.66 12.43
CA LYS A 2 14.41 0.66 12.88
C LYS A 2 13.09 0.93 12.15
N ILE A 3 12.54 -0.09 11.52
CA ILE A 3 11.23 -0.02 10.83
C ILE A 3 10.16 -0.53 11.79
N ILE A 4 9.12 0.26 12.01
CA ILE A 4 8.07 -0.03 12.98
C ILE A 4 6.72 0.05 12.24
N PRO A 5 6.08 -1.11 11.98
CA PRO A 5 4.78 -1.13 11.32
C PRO A 5 3.63 -1.03 12.32
N TYR A 6 2.51 -0.50 11.84
CA TYR A 6 1.19 -0.51 12.47
C TYR A 6 0.15 -0.77 11.39
N ALA A 7 -0.84 -1.62 11.65
CA ALA A 7 -1.86 -1.93 10.66
C ALA A 7 -3.22 -2.12 11.33
N LEU A 8 -4.27 -1.82 10.58
CA LEU A 8 -5.66 -2.09 10.94
C LEU A 8 -6.47 -2.28 9.67
N SER A 9 -7.39 -3.23 9.70
CA SER A 9 -8.42 -3.44 8.69
C SER A 9 -9.78 -3.51 9.36
N ASP A 10 -10.79 -2.92 8.75
CA ASP A 10 -12.17 -2.85 9.25
C ASP A 10 -13.15 -3.10 8.11
N VAL A 11 -14.26 -3.76 8.39
CA VAL A 11 -15.28 -4.10 7.39
C VAL A 11 -16.03 -2.87 6.84
N GLY A 12 -15.94 -1.74 7.55
CA GLY A 12 -16.77 -0.58 7.26
C GLY A 12 -18.18 -0.69 7.85
N LYS A 13 -19.07 0.23 7.43
CA LYS A 13 -20.44 0.29 7.96
C LYS A 13 -21.49 -0.27 6.98
N LYS A 14 -21.13 -0.52 5.73
CA LYS A 14 -22.05 -0.90 4.66
C LYS A 14 -21.82 -2.29 4.08
N ARG A 15 -20.65 -2.84 4.31
CA ARG A 15 -20.28 -4.18 3.81
C ARG A 15 -20.55 -5.23 4.89
N ASP A 16 -20.96 -6.43 4.46
CA ASP A 16 -21.15 -7.56 5.36
C ASP A 16 -19.86 -8.37 5.55
N HIS A 17 -18.93 -8.30 4.59
CA HIS A 17 -17.67 -9.02 4.58
C HIS A 17 -16.51 -8.08 4.28
N ASN A 18 -15.34 -8.45 4.78
CA ASN A 18 -14.10 -7.74 4.50
C ASN A 18 -13.33 -8.49 3.41
N GLU A 19 -13.33 -7.94 2.19
CA GLU A 19 -12.59 -8.47 1.04
C GLU A 19 -11.15 -7.90 0.97
N ASP A 20 -10.82 -6.90 1.80
CA ASP A 20 -9.46 -6.40 1.97
C ASP A 20 -8.58 -7.41 2.70
N SER A 21 -7.31 -7.42 2.33
CA SER A 21 -6.26 -8.13 3.05
C SER A 21 -5.01 -7.25 3.16
N TYR A 22 -4.23 -7.45 4.24
CA TYR A 22 -2.96 -6.75 4.39
C TYR A 22 -1.84 -7.68 4.84
N LEU A 23 -0.61 -7.27 4.56
CA LEU A 23 0.60 -7.99 4.91
C LEU A 23 1.55 -7.12 5.73
N VAL A 24 2.03 -7.67 6.85
CA VAL A 24 3.09 -7.08 7.68
C VAL A 24 4.15 -8.15 7.93
N ARG A 25 5.19 -8.19 7.12
CA ARG A 25 6.35 -9.08 7.26
C ARG A 25 7.59 -8.27 7.62
N ALA A 26 7.65 -7.87 8.89
CA ALA A 26 8.74 -7.04 9.42
C ALA A 26 10.10 -7.75 9.38
N ASP A 27 10.13 -9.08 9.40
CA ASP A 27 11.32 -9.93 9.30
C ASP A 27 12.04 -9.78 7.95
N VAL A 28 11.28 -9.60 6.87
CA VAL A 28 11.81 -9.38 5.50
C VAL A 28 11.61 -7.94 5.00
N GLY A 29 10.95 -7.10 5.79
CA GLY A 29 10.70 -5.69 5.45
C GLY A 29 9.62 -5.49 4.38
N LEU A 30 8.67 -6.43 4.22
CA LEU A 30 7.61 -6.39 3.21
C LEU A 30 6.26 -6.03 3.84
N TYR A 31 5.58 -5.05 3.25
CA TYR A 31 4.28 -4.55 3.67
C TYR A 31 3.39 -4.38 2.43
N ALA A 32 2.12 -4.77 2.53
CA ALA A 32 1.21 -4.66 1.39
C ALA A 32 -0.26 -4.51 1.84
N VAL A 33 -1.07 -3.97 0.94
CA VAL A 33 -2.53 -3.96 0.99
C VAL A 33 -3.04 -4.52 -0.34
N ALA A 34 -4.08 -5.32 -0.26
CA ALA A 34 -4.80 -5.90 -1.38
C ALA A 34 -6.30 -5.73 -1.13
N ASP A 35 -6.99 -5.02 -2.02
CA ASP A 35 -8.42 -4.77 -2.00
C ASP A 35 -9.09 -5.73 -2.98
N GLY A 36 -9.84 -6.67 -2.43
CA GLY A 36 -10.42 -7.77 -3.19
C GLY A 36 -11.74 -7.40 -3.87
N MET A 37 -11.92 -7.83 -5.12
CA MET A 37 -13.12 -7.62 -5.90
C MET A 37 -13.59 -8.91 -6.56
N GLY A 38 -14.90 -9.03 -6.81
CA GLY A 38 -15.50 -10.21 -7.42
C GLY A 38 -16.73 -10.70 -6.67
N GLY A 39 -17.10 -10.01 -5.62
CA GLY A 39 -18.25 -10.27 -4.77
C GLY A 39 -18.05 -11.41 -3.77
N HIS A 40 -18.37 -11.13 -2.50
CA HIS A 40 -18.36 -12.08 -1.39
C HIS A 40 -17.01 -12.84 -1.22
N GLN A 41 -17.06 -14.17 -1.30
CA GLN A 41 -15.87 -15.01 -1.06
C GLN A 41 -14.79 -14.92 -2.13
N ALA A 42 -15.13 -14.44 -3.33
CA ALA A 42 -14.18 -14.39 -4.44
C ALA A 42 -13.17 -13.24 -4.24
N GLY A 43 -13.61 -12.05 -3.82
CA GLY A 43 -12.71 -10.92 -3.52
C GLY A 43 -11.78 -11.21 -2.35
N GLU A 44 -12.32 -11.73 -1.22
CA GLU A 44 -11.52 -12.14 -0.06
C GLU A 44 -10.46 -13.18 -0.44
N ARG A 45 -10.83 -14.15 -1.29
CA ARG A 45 -9.89 -15.16 -1.77
C ARG A 45 -8.81 -14.55 -2.66
N ALA A 46 -9.18 -13.62 -3.56
CA ALA A 46 -8.25 -12.97 -4.46
C ALA A 46 -7.21 -12.15 -3.68
N SER A 47 -7.64 -11.31 -2.73
CA SER A 47 -6.74 -10.46 -1.93
C SER A 47 -5.77 -11.29 -1.08
N ARG A 48 -6.24 -12.36 -0.43
CA ARG A 48 -5.38 -13.28 0.33
C ARG A 48 -4.38 -14.02 -0.57
N MET A 49 -4.87 -14.56 -1.70
CA MET A 49 -4.02 -15.29 -2.63
C MET A 49 -2.94 -14.40 -3.24
N ALA A 50 -3.25 -13.10 -3.48
CA ALA A 50 -2.26 -12.14 -3.94
C ALA A 50 -1.11 -11.98 -2.93
N LEU A 51 -1.43 -11.80 -1.65
CA LEU A 51 -0.43 -11.61 -0.60
C LEU A 51 0.38 -12.89 -0.34
N ASP A 52 -0.26 -14.06 -0.32
CA ASP A 52 0.42 -15.33 -0.12
C ASP A 52 1.39 -15.64 -1.26
N THR A 53 0.97 -15.40 -2.51
CA THR A 53 1.82 -15.59 -3.69
C THR A 53 2.97 -14.59 -3.69
N LEU A 54 2.70 -13.30 -3.38
CA LEU A 54 3.73 -12.27 -3.27
C LEU A 54 4.83 -12.70 -2.30
N VAL A 55 4.48 -13.22 -1.12
CA VAL A 55 5.46 -13.70 -0.12
C VAL A 55 6.20 -14.93 -0.63
N GLY A 56 5.50 -15.88 -1.25
CA GLY A 56 6.10 -17.13 -1.75
C GLY A 56 7.09 -16.93 -2.89
N GLU A 57 6.80 -15.99 -3.78
CA GLU A 57 7.61 -15.71 -4.97
C GLU A 57 8.68 -14.65 -4.77
N LEU A 58 8.56 -13.80 -3.73
CA LEU A 58 9.56 -12.77 -3.45
C LEU A 58 10.87 -13.39 -2.99
N LYS A 59 11.83 -13.51 -3.91
CA LYS A 59 13.17 -13.98 -3.63
C LYS A 59 14.11 -12.80 -3.48
N PRO A 60 14.68 -12.56 -2.27
CA PRO A 60 15.66 -11.49 -2.10
C PRO A 60 16.81 -11.71 -3.09
N PRO A 61 17.15 -10.72 -3.90
CA PRO A 61 18.27 -10.86 -4.82
C PRO A 61 19.58 -10.97 -4.06
N ASP A 62 20.58 -11.58 -4.69
CA ASP A 62 21.93 -11.72 -4.16
C ASP A 62 22.48 -10.34 -3.68
N ASN A 63 23.45 -10.41 -2.75
CA ASN A 63 24.09 -9.22 -2.16
C ASN A 63 24.78 -8.29 -3.18
N SER A 64 25.04 -8.75 -4.38
CA SER A 64 25.62 -8.00 -5.50
C SER A 64 24.57 -7.30 -6.38
N ALA A 65 23.27 -7.66 -6.27
CA ALA A 65 22.23 -7.14 -7.13
C ALA A 65 22.07 -5.62 -7.03
N ASP A 66 21.82 -4.98 -8.16
CA ASP A 66 21.56 -3.55 -8.22
C ASP A 66 20.09 -3.21 -7.86
N ARG A 67 19.75 -1.91 -7.92
CA ARG A 67 18.39 -1.45 -7.60
C ARG A 67 17.33 -1.94 -8.58
N LYS A 68 17.71 -2.14 -9.85
CA LYS A 68 16.80 -2.57 -10.90
C LYS A 68 16.40 -4.02 -10.67
N ASP A 69 17.36 -4.85 -10.25
CA ASP A 69 17.13 -6.25 -9.95
C ASP A 69 16.18 -6.41 -8.75
N VAL A 70 16.36 -5.61 -7.69
CA VAL A 70 15.46 -5.63 -6.52
C VAL A 70 14.04 -5.23 -6.88
N LEU A 71 13.87 -4.18 -7.69
CA LEU A 71 12.55 -3.75 -8.15
C LEU A 71 11.92 -4.78 -9.10
N ALA A 72 12.73 -5.39 -9.98
CA ALA A 72 12.27 -6.45 -10.86
C ALA A 72 11.75 -7.65 -10.06
N CYS A 73 12.46 -8.12 -9.03
CA CYS A 73 12.00 -9.20 -8.17
C CYS A 73 10.62 -8.92 -7.54
N LEU A 74 10.38 -7.68 -7.10
CA LEU A 74 9.08 -7.31 -6.51
C LEU A 74 7.98 -7.26 -7.57
N ARG A 75 8.28 -6.74 -8.77
CA ARG A 75 7.34 -6.74 -9.92
C ARG A 75 7.01 -8.16 -10.38
N ASP A 76 8.02 -9.01 -10.51
CA ASP A 76 7.85 -10.40 -10.94
C ASP A 76 6.98 -11.18 -9.93
N ALA A 77 7.19 -10.99 -8.64
CA ALA A 77 6.35 -11.59 -7.60
C ALA A 77 4.91 -11.07 -7.64
N THR A 78 4.70 -9.79 -7.97
CA THR A 78 3.36 -9.20 -8.16
C THR A 78 2.68 -9.77 -9.42
N GLN A 79 3.41 -9.93 -10.53
CA GLN A 79 2.89 -10.57 -11.74
C GLN A 79 2.54 -12.04 -11.50
N ALA A 80 3.37 -12.77 -10.76
CA ALA A 80 3.08 -14.15 -10.38
C ALA A 80 1.79 -14.27 -9.57
N ALA A 81 1.51 -13.30 -8.68
CA ALA A 81 0.24 -13.22 -7.96
C ALA A 81 -0.93 -13.05 -8.93
N GLY A 82 -0.79 -12.19 -9.96
CA GLY A 82 -1.79 -12.01 -11.01
C GLY A 82 -2.08 -13.29 -11.79
N ALA A 83 -1.03 -13.95 -12.24
CA ALA A 83 -1.15 -15.22 -12.97
C ALA A 83 -1.83 -16.30 -12.11
N ALA A 84 -1.48 -16.42 -10.83
CA ALA A 84 -2.06 -17.41 -9.93
C ALA A 84 -3.58 -17.18 -9.71
N ILE A 85 -4.00 -15.92 -9.53
CA ILE A 85 -5.40 -15.56 -9.35
C ILE A 85 -6.18 -15.82 -10.66
N PHE A 86 -5.63 -15.39 -11.80
CA PHE A 86 -6.24 -15.63 -13.11
C PHE A 86 -6.44 -17.13 -13.38
N ASP A 87 -5.39 -17.93 -13.18
CA ASP A 87 -5.44 -19.38 -13.41
C ASP A 87 -6.46 -20.06 -12.46
N ALA A 88 -6.57 -19.61 -11.21
CA ALA A 88 -7.58 -20.10 -10.26
C ALA A 88 -9.02 -19.72 -10.68
N ALA A 89 -9.23 -18.48 -11.17
CA ALA A 89 -10.53 -18.03 -11.67
C ALA A 89 -10.97 -18.81 -12.94
N GLN A 90 -10.01 -19.22 -13.78
CA GLN A 90 -10.31 -20.07 -14.96
C GLN A 90 -10.64 -21.52 -14.57
N ALA A 91 -10.07 -22.01 -13.49
CA ALA A 91 -10.27 -23.39 -13.05
C ALA A 91 -11.58 -23.61 -12.27
N ASP A 92 -12.14 -22.57 -11.65
CA ASP A 92 -13.33 -22.65 -10.81
C ASP A 92 -14.38 -21.60 -11.24
N PRO A 93 -15.53 -22.01 -11.81
CA PRO A 93 -16.59 -21.08 -12.20
C PRO A 93 -17.13 -20.21 -11.04
N GLY A 94 -17.02 -20.67 -9.79
CA GLY A 94 -17.42 -19.92 -8.60
C GLY A 94 -16.49 -18.74 -8.29
N LEU A 95 -15.33 -18.67 -8.95
CA LEU A 95 -14.32 -17.63 -8.80
C LEU A 95 -14.20 -16.73 -10.03
N GLN A 96 -15.08 -16.92 -11.00
CA GLN A 96 -15.03 -16.16 -12.24
C GLN A 96 -15.13 -14.67 -11.98
N GLY A 97 -14.18 -13.90 -12.53
CA GLY A 97 -14.12 -12.44 -12.38
C GLY A 97 -13.53 -11.96 -11.03
N MET A 98 -12.98 -12.87 -10.21
CA MET A 98 -12.23 -12.44 -9.03
C MET A 98 -10.96 -11.69 -9.43
N GLY A 99 -10.63 -10.69 -8.68
CA GLY A 99 -9.41 -9.90 -8.82
C GLY A 99 -9.12 -9.13 -7.53
N THR A 100 -8.04 -8.41 -7.53
CA THR A 100 -7.67 -7.56 -6.38
C THR A 100 -6.76 -6.43 -6.82
N THR A 101 -6.70 -5.35 -6.06
CA THR A 101 -5.56 -4.45 -6.10
C THR A 101 -4.35 -5.12 -5.45
N LEU A 102 -3.16 -4.63 -5.69
CA LEU A 102 -1.98 -4.99 -4.90
C LEU A 102 -1.00 -3.83 -4.86
N THR A 103 -0.87 -3.22 -3.68
CA THR A 103 0.08 -2.15 -3.42
C THR A 103 1.04 -2.61 -2.34
N SER A 104 2.33 -2.70 -2.65
CA SER A 104 3.34 -3.23 -1.76
C SER A 104 4.56 -2.33 -1.64
N LEU A 105 5.15 -2.28 -0.43
CA LEU A 105 6.41 -1.62 -0.13
C LEU A 105 7.39 -2.64 0.46
N TRP A 106 8.53 -2.81 -0.20
CA TRP A 106 9.62 -3.66 0.26
C TRP A 106 10.82 -2.81 0.68
N PHE A 107 11.11 -2.80 1.98
CA PHE A 107 12.26 -2.08 2.53
C PHE A 107 13.52 -2.96 2.45
N HIS A 108 14.41 -2.60 1.56
CA HIS A 108 15.64 -3.33 1.34
C HIS A 108 16.81 -2.36 1.13
N ARG A 109 17.94 -2.57 1.85
CA ARG A 109 19.18 -1.80 1.71
C ARG A 109 19.01 -0.27 1.68
N GLY A 110 18.24 0.26 2.62
CA GLY A 110 18.03 1.71 2.76
C GLY A 110 17.12 2.33 1.70
N ARG A 111 16.33 1.52 1.02
CA ARG A 111 15.30 1.93 0.07
C ARG A 111 13.98 1.28 0.37
N ALA A 112 12.90 1.96 0.01
CA ALA A 112 11.57 1.40 -0.14
C ALA A 112 11.30 1.17 -1.64
N TYR A 113 11.01 -0.06 -2.02
CA TYR A 113 10.62 -0.44 -3.36
C TYR A 113 9.11 -0.58 -3.39
N LEU A 114 8.46 0.17 -4.28
CA LEU A 114 7.03 0.12 -4.52
C LEU A 114 6.75 -0.81 -5.71
N ALA A 115 5.78 -1.71 -5.58
CA ALA A 115 5.07 -2.32 -6.70
C ALA A 115 3.57 -2.08 -6.51
N HIS A 116 2.87 -1.70 -7.60
CA HIS A 116 1.51 -1.21 -7.51
C HIS A 116 0.68 -1.61 -8.72
N VAL A 117 -0.54 -2.10 -8.44
CA VAL A 117 -1.63 -2.36 -9.39
C VAL A 117 -2.95 -2.05 -8.69
N GLY A 118 -3.80 -1.23 -9.30
CA GLY A 118 -5.14 -0.89 -8.80
C GLY A 118 -5.26 0.58 -8.38
N ASP A 119 -6.15 0.87 -7.45
CA ASP A 119 -6.45 2.19 -6.90
C ASP A 119 -6.24 2.28 -5.38
N SER A 120 -5.77 1.21 -4.74
CA SER A 120 -5.17 1.30 -3.41
C SER A 120 -3.92 2.17 -3.45
N ARG A 121 -3.69 3.01 -2.45
CA ARG A 121 -2.67 4.04 -2.53
C ARG A 121 -1.50 3.80 -1.58
N ALA A 122 -0.32 4.24 -1.99
CA ALA A 122 0.87 4.38 -1.16
C ALA A 122 1.27 5.86 -1.04
N TYR A 123 1.60 6.28 0.18
CA TYR A 123 2.02 7.64 0.49
C TYR A 123 3.35 7.64 1.25
N LEU A 124 4.12 8.70 1.07
CA LEU A 124 5.28 9.07 1.88
C LEU A 124 4.99 10.37 2.63
N PHE A 125 5.07 10.31 3.95
CA PHE A 125 5.14 11.50 4.79
C PHE A 125 6.60 11.77 5.17
N ARG A 126 7.11 12.92 4.76
CA ARG A 126 8.46 13.40 5.00
C ARG A 126 8.44 14.91 5.18
N ASP A 127 9.15 15.42 6.18
CA ASP A 127 9.30 16.87 6.45
C ASP A 127 7.96 17.62 6.52
N GLY A 128 6.95 17.00 7.15
CA GLY A 128 5.62 17.59 7.34
C GLY A 128 4.72 17.56 6.09
N ARG A 129 5.12 16.90 5.01
CA ARG A 129 4.38 16.80 3.74
C ARG A 129 4.04 15.36 3.41
N VAL A 130 2.87 15.15 2.84
CA VAL A 130 2.47 13.87 2.25
C VAL A 130 2.62 13.95 0.73
N GLN A 131 3.23 12.93 0.17
CA GLN A 131 3.34 12.70 -1.26
C GLN A 131 2.73 11.34 -1.59
N GLN A 132 1.79 11.27 -2.53
CA GLN A 132 1.35 10.01 -3.10
C GLN A 132 2.46 9.43 -3.97
N LEU A 133 2.73 8.14 -3.81
CA LEU A 133 3.79 7.40 -4.51
C LEU A 133 3.24 6.51 -5.63
N SER A 134 1.98 6.11 -5.55
CA SER A 134 1.27 5.29 -6.54
C SER A 134 0.35 6.17 -7.39
N ASP A 135 0.17 5.82 -8.67
CA ASP A 135 -0.83 6.42 -9.54
C ASP A 135 -2.03 5.50 -9.65
N ASP A 136 -3.23 5.97 -9.32
CA ASP A 136 -4.43 5.13 -9.35
C ASP A 136 -4.73 4.62 -10.76
N HIS A 137 -4.96 3.32 -10.90
CA HIS A 137 -5.42 2.67 -12.11
C HIS A 137 -6.96 2.65 -12.13
N SER A 138 -7.55 3.84 -12.20
CA SER A 138 -9.00 4.04 -12.32
C SER A 138 -9.33 4.88 -13.55
N TRP A 139 -10.54 4.68 -14.06
CA TRP A 139 -11.01 5.43 -15.23
C TRP A 139 -10.93 6.96 -15.01
N VAL A 140 -11.36 7.44 -13.85
CA VAL A 140 -11.33 8.87 -13.52
C VAL A 140 -9.90 9.41 -13.48
N SER A 141 -8.97 8.68 -12.90
CA SER A 141 -7.56 9.09 -12.84
C SER A 141 -6.92 9.14 -14.23
N GLU A 142 -7.31 8.26 -15.15
CA GLU A 142 -6.88 8.31 -16.54
C GLU A 142 -7.45 9.55 -17.25
N GLN A 143 -8.73 9.92 -17.00
CA GLN A 143 -9.31 11.14 -17.57
C GLN A 143 -8.64 12.42 -17.05
N VAL A 144 -8.29 12.46 -15.76
CA VAL A 144 -7.54 13.58 -15.17
C VAL A 144 -6.17 13.71 -15.82
N ARG A 145 -5.42 12.62 -15.94
CA ARG A 145 -4.10 12.61 -16.61
C ARG A 145 -4.17 13.01 -18.08
N ALA A 146 -5.25 12.67 -18.77
CA ALA A 146 -5.50 13.08 -20.15
C ALA A 146 -5.96 14.55 -20.28
N GLY A 147 -6.16 15.26 -19.16
CA GLY A 147 -6.69 16.63 -19.17
C GLY A 147 -8.16 16.77 -19.58
N MET A 148 -8.90 15.65 -19.55
CA MET A 148 -10.32 15.59 -19.93
C MET A 148 -11.25 15.80 -18.72
N MET A 149 -10.71 15.78 -17.51
CA MET A 149 -11.43 15.93 -16.25
C MET A 149 -10.52 16.61 -15.22
N THR A 150 -11.09 17.42 -14.35
CA THR A 150 -10.38 17.96 -13.17
C THR A 150 -10.41 16.93 -12.03
N GLU A 151 -9.52 17.08 -11.04
CA GLU A 151 -9.53 16.22 -9.84
C GLU A 151 -10.84 16.34 -9.07
N GLU A 152 -11.46 17.54 -9.05
CA GLU A 152 -12.72 17.78 -8.36
C GLU A 152 -13.88 17.03 -9.06
N GLU A 153 -13.97 17.13 -10.39
CA GLU A 153 -14.95 16.37 -11.19
C GLU A 153 -14.74 14.85 -11.05
N ALA A 154 -13.50 14.40 -10.95
CA ALA A 154 -13.18 12.99 -10.75
C ALA A 154 -13.72 12.45 -9.42
N ARG A 155 -13.57 13.23 -8.33
CA ARG A 155 -14.08 12.85 -6.99
C ARG A 155 -15.60 12.75 -6.95
N GLU A 156 -16.31 13.62 -7.65
CA GLU A 156 -17.77 13.64 -7.72
C GLU A 156 -18.34 12.66 -8.76
N SER A 157 -17.47 12.07 -9.59
CA SER A 157 -17.90 11.18 -10.67
C SER A 157 -18.51 9.87 -10.13
N LYS A 158 -19.64 9.49 -10.72
CA LYS A 158 -20.25 8.16 -10.48
C LYS A 158 -19.38 7.01 -10.98
N PHE A 159 -18.36 7.29 -11.78
CA PHE A 159 -17.43 6.31 -12.34
C PHE A 159 -16.12 6.21 -11.55
N ARG A 160 -16.01 6.87 -10.38
CA ARG A 160 -14.79 6.87 -9.56
C ARG A 160 -14.33 5.48 -9.10
N HIS A 161 -15.26 4.53 -9.02
CA HIS A 161 -14.97 3.13 -8.61
C HIS A 161 -14.61 2.20 -9.78
N ILE A 162 -14.50 2.71 -11.02
CA ILE A 162 -14.13 1.89 -12.16
C ILE A 162 -12.61 1.75 -12.21
N ILE A 163 -12.13 0.56 -11.85
CA ILE A 163 -10.73 0.18 -11.91
C ILE A 163 -10.40 -0.25 -13.35
N THR A 164 -9.30 0.26 -13.90
CA THR A 164 -8.83 -0.05 -15.26
C THR A 164 -7.74 -1.11 -15.30
N ARG A 165 -7.13 -1.41 -14.12
CA ARG A 165 -6.09 -2.42 -14.00
C ARG A 165 -6.15 -3.09 -12.63
N SER A 166 -6.25 -4.42 -12.60
CA SER A 166 -6.27 -5.21 -11.37
C SER A 166 -5.48 -6.51 -11.52
N VAL A 167 -5.05 -7.04 -10.40
CA VAL A 167 -4.31 -8.31 -10.30
C VAL A 167 -5.33 -9.47 -10.43
N GLY A 168 -5.12 -10.34 -11.40
CA GLY A 168 -5.97 -11.52 -11.63
C GLY A 168 -7.08 -11.35 -12.67
N PHE A 169 -7.35 -10.14 -13.16
CA PHE A 169 -8.29 -9.93 -14.26
C PHE A 169 -7.67 -10.35 -15.62
N GLU A 170 -6.39 -10.04 -15.79
CA GLU A 170 -5.57 -10.53 -16.89
C GLU A 170 -4.40 -11.34 -16.31
N ARG A 171 -3.93 -12.34 -17.09
CA ARG A 171 -2.81 -13.19 -16.66
C ARG A 171 -1.51 -12.41 -16.53
N ASP A 172 -1.25 -11.51 -17.48
CA ASP A 172 -0.06 -10.68 -17.57
C ASP A 172 -0.41 -9.23 -17.24
N VAL A 173 -0.36 -8.86 -15.96
CA VAL A 173 -0.67 -7.50 -15.52
C VAL A 173 0.57 -6.61 -15.56
N LEU A 174 0.41 -5.37 -16.06
CA LEU A 174 1.45 -4.37 -15.99
C LEU A 174 1.57 -3.82 -14.56
N VAL A 175 2.75 -3.98 -13.95
CA VAL A 175 3.03 -3.56 -12.56
C VAL A 175 3.83 -2.26 -12.58
N ASP A 176 3.28 -1.20 -11.99
CA ASP A 176 4.01 0.04 -11.77
C ASP A 176 4.97 -0.11 -10.60
N GLY A 177 6.07 0.64 -10.61
CA GLY A 177 7.02 0.51 -9.51
C GLY A 177 8.06 1.61 -9.47
N ALA A 178 8.50 1.89 -8.25
CA ALA A 178 9.48 2.91 -7.92
C ALA A 178 10.45 2.45 -6.84
N ALA A 179 11.62 3.11 -6.76
CA ALA A 179 12.62 2.88 -5.72
C ALA A 179 12.95 4.20 -5.01
N ILE A 180 12.51 4.35 -3.77
CA ILE A 180 12.56 5.56 -2.98
C ILE A 180 13.68 5.45 -1.92
N PRO A 181 14.62 6.40 -1.82
CA PRO A 181 15.57 6.44 -0.72
C PRO A 181 14.85 6.65 0.61
N VAL A 182 15.14 5.80 1.60
CA VAL A 182 14.56 5.89 2.94
C VAL A 182 15.41 6.80 3.82
N GLN A 183 14.73 7.67 4.57
CA GLN A 183 15.33 8.55 5.56
C GLN A 183 14.76 8.25 6.95
N ALA A 184 15.55 8.52 7.96
CA ALA A 184 15.07 8.42 9.34
C ALA A 184 14.04 9.54 9.60
N GLY A 185 12.92 9.18 10.18
CA GLY A 185 11.76 10.07 10.36
C GLY A 185 10.67 9.89 9.30
N ASP A 186 10.96 9.21 8.18
CA ASP A 186 9.95 8.90 7.19
C ASP A 186 8.80 8.10 7.80
N CYS A 187 7.60 8.35 7.29
CA CYS A 187 6.46 7.49 7.52
C CYS A 187 5.80 7.15 6.18
N TYR A 188 5.64 5.88 5.91
CA TYR A 188 4.95 5.37 4.73
C TYR A 188 3.57 4.89 5.14
N LEU A 189 2.58 5.11 4.29
CA LEU A 189 1.22 4.61 4.51
C LEU A 189 0.74 3.94 3.23
N ILE A 190 0.18 2.75 3.36
CA ILE A 190 -0.53 2.03 2.29
C ILE A 190 -1.98 1.87 2.75
N CYS A 191 -2.94 2.11 1.87
CA CYS A 191 -4.35 1.95 2.20
C CYS A 191 -5.19 1.51 0.99
N SER A 192 -6.34 0.87 1.27
CA SER A 192 -7.39 0.66 0.29
C SER A 192 -8.18 1.95 0.01
N ASP A 193 -9.02 1.93 -1.02
CA ASP A 193 -9.84 3.06 -1.45
C ASP A 193 -10.87 3.48 -0.39
N GLY A 194 -11.32 2.55 0.46
CA GLY A 194 -12.20 2.84 1.61
C GLY A 194 -11.62 3.85 2.61
N LEU A 195 -10.29 4.07 2.62
CA LEU A 195 -9.69 5.21 3.31
C LEU A 195 -9.54 6.41 2.39
N SER A 196 -8.92 6.23 1.21
CA SER A 196 -8.52 7.36 0.36
C SER A 196 -9.69 8.10 -0.28
N ASN A 197 -10.87 7.50 -0.32
CA ASN A 197 -12.12 8.16 -0.70
C ASN A 197 -12.63 9.18 0.33
N TYR A 198 -12.14 9.13 1.58
CA TYR A 198 -12.60 9.96 2.68
C TYR A 198 -11.54 10.85 3.31
N VAL A 199 -10.26 10.55 3.11
CA VAL A 199 -9.14 11.26 3.74
C VAL A 199 -8.18 11.77 2.68
N GLU A 200 -8.11 13.10 2.55
CA GLU A 200 -7.21 13.76 1.61
C GLU A 200 -5.77 13.87 2.15
N ALA A 201 -4.83 14.10 1.23
CA ALA A 201 -3.40 14.16 1.55
C ALA A 201 -3.05 15.23 2.60
N GLU A 202 -3.70 16.40 2.55
CA GLU A 202 -3.49 17.50 3.50
C GLU A 202 -3.99 17.15 4.90
N GLU A 203 -5.10 16.41 5.00
CA GLU A 203 -5.61 15.94 6.28
C GLU A 203 -4.74 14.84 6.84
N LEU A 204 -4.32 13.91 6.01
CA LEU A 204 -3.35 12.87 6.37
C LEU A 204 -2.05 13.49 6.92
N ALA A 205 -1.53 14.54 6.28
CA ALA A 205 -0.35 15.26 6.75
C ALA A 205 -0.54 15.86 8.14
N ARG A 206 -1.72 16.45 8.41
CA ARG A 206 -2.06 17.00 9.74
C ARG A 206 -2.13 15.93 10.81
N ILE A 207 -2.73 14.78 10.50
CA ILE A 207 -2.83 13.65 11.42
C ILE A 207 -1.44 13.09 11.72
N LEU A 208 -0.61 12.82 10.71
CA LEU A 208 0.74 12.28 10.87
C LEU A 208 1.68 13.24 11.62
N THR A 209 1.47 14.55 11.51
CA THR A 209 2.24 15.55 12.26
C THR A 209 1.86 15.61 13.75
N SER A 210 0.59 15.40 14.07
CA SER A 210 0.04 15.69 15.41
C SER A 210 -0.20 14.48 16.28
N ARG A 211 -0.09 13.25 15.76
CA ARG A 211 -0.46 12.01 16.46
C ARG A 211 0.71 11.05 16.59
N PHE A 212 0.65 10.19 17.60
CA PHE A 212 1.55 9.05 17.70
C PHE A 212 1.23 8.03 16.61
N TYR A 213 2.23 7.58 15.87
CA TYR A 213 2.04 6.67 14.73
C TYR A 213 1.31 5.38 15.06
N ARG A 214 1.45 4.85 16.28
CA ARG A 214 0.70 3.66 16.73
C ARG A 214 -0.81 3.85 16.75
N ASP A 215 -1.28 5.08 16.94
CA ASP A 215 -2.70 5.40 17.05
C ASP A 215 -3.33 5.80 15.69
N VAL A 216 -2.47 6.12 14.71
CA VAL A 216 -2.90 6.64 13.39
C VAL A 216 -3.80 5.66 12.63
N PRO A 217 -3.51 4.35 12.48
CA PRO A 217 -4.39 3.46 11.74
C PRO A 217 -5.82 3.44 12.33
N ARG A 218 -5.94 3.38 13.65
CA ARG A 218 -7.25 3.41 14.31
C ARG A 218 -7.99 4.74 14.06
N LEU A 219 -7.30 5.86 14.19
CA LEU A 219 -7.90 7.18 13.95
C LEU A 219 -8.37 7.34 12.50
N LEU A 220 -7.60 6.84 11.53
CA LEU A 220 -7.96 6.91 10.12
C LEU A 220 -9.18 6.04 9.80
N VAL A 221 -9.23 4.82 10.33
CA VAL A 221 -10.37 3.90 10.17
C VAL A 221 -11.63 4.48 10.83
N GLU A 222 -11.53 4.99 12.07
CA GLU A 222 -12.64 5.66 12.74
C GLU A 222 -13.15 6.86 11.91
N LEU A 223 -12.25 7.67 11.38
CA LEU A 223 -12.58 8.85 10.56
C LEU A 223 -13.31 8.46 9.25
N ALA A 224 -12.82 7.45 8.54
CA ALA A 224 -13.46 6.96 7.32
C ALA A 224 -14.84 6.36 7.61
N ASN A 225 -14.96 5.60 8.69
CA ASN A 225 -16.24 5.08 9.18
C ASN A 225 -17.24 6.21 9.53
N ASP A 226 -16.78 7.26 10.21
CA ASP A 226 -17.64 8.39 10.60
C ASP A 226 -18.12 9.21 9.39
N ARG A 227 -17.38 9.17 8.29
CA ARG A 227 -17.72 9.85 7.02
C ARG A 227 -18.58 9.02 6.07
N GLY A 228 -18.87 7.78 6.41
CA GLY A 228 -19.73 6.90 5.62
C GLY A 228 -19.45 5.42 5.86
N GLY A 229 -18.18 5.02 5.79
CA GLY A 229 -17.76 3.62 5.90
C GLY A 229 -18.39 2.76 4.82
N ASP A 230 -18.46 3.27 3.59
CA ASP A 230 -19.18 2.63 2.49
C ASP A 230 -18.46 1.36 1.99
N ASP A 231 -17.16 1.22 2.29
CA ASP A 231 -16.34 0.08 1.89
C ASP A 231 -15.48 -0.46 3.03
N ASN A 232 -14.77 -1.55 2.77
CA ASN A 232 -13.71 -2.07 3.62
C ASN A 232 -12.57 -1.05 3.72
N ILE A 233 -12.00 -0.90 4.91
CA ILE A 233 -11.00 0.14 5.19
C ILE A 233 -9.75 -0.53 5.73
N THR A 234 -8.68 -0.52 4.97
CA THR A 234 -7.41 -1.12 5.37
C THR A 234 -6.28 -0.12 5.32
N VAL A 235 -5.49 -0.08 6.39
CA VAL A 235 -4.37 0.84 6.56
C VAL A 235 -3.16 0.09 7.08
N VAL A 236 -2.02 0.24 6.40
CA VAL A 236 -0.70 -0.19 6.86
C VAL A 236 0.22 1.02 6.92
N LEU A 237 0.68 1.35 8.11
CA LEU A 237 1.59 2.47 8.36
C LEU A 237 2.96 1.92 8.77
N VAL A 238 4.02 2.43 8.16
CA VAL A 238 5.40 2.00 8.38
C VAL A 238 6.27 3.19 8.74
N HIS A 239 6.64 3.31 10.03
CA HIS A 239 7.49 4.38 10.52
C HIS A 239 8.96 3.97 10.54
N VAL A 240 9.83 4.85 10.01
CA VAL A 240 11.29 4.67 10.02
C VAL A 240 11.88 5.46 11.18
N ALA A 241 12.04 4.80 12.32
CA ALA A 241 12.57 5.43 13.53
C ALA A 241 14.08 5.68 13.45
N ASN A 242 14.53 6.77 14.08
CA ASN A 242 15.95 6.99 14.32
C ASN A 242 16.54 5.90 15.22
N ASP A 243 17.74 5.43 14.91
CA ASP A 243 18.51 4.61 15.84
C ASP A 243 18.97 5.48 17.01
N ALA A 244 18.32 5.35 18.17
CA ALA A 244 18.68 6.05 19.39
C ALA A 244 20.11 5.72 19.90
N SER A 245 20.79 4.75 19.28
CA SER A 245 22.12 4.28 19.72
C SER A 245 23.30 5.15 19.27
N LYS A 246 23.11 6.15 18.40
CA LYS A 246 24.21 6.99 17.89
C LYS A 246 24.44 8.33 18.64
N ASN A 247 23.59 8.72 19.59
CA ASN A 247 23.70 10.00 20.28
C ASN A 247 24.31 9.92 21.70
N GLY A 248 25.00 8.85 22.04
CA GLY A 248 25.53 8.65 23.37
C GLY A 248 27.06 8.47 23.46
N HIS A 249 27.90 9.34 22.89
CA HIS A 249 29.30 9.47 23.33
C HIS A 249 29.98 10.71 22.72
N SER A 250 29.55 11.88 23.19
CA SER A 250 30.42 13.04 23.19
C SER A 250 30.46 13.61 24.62
N LYS A 251 31.00 12.83 25.58
CA LYS A 251 31.41 13.38 26.86
C LYS A 251 32.72 14.13 26.63
N LYS A 252 32.63 15.44 26.77
CA LYS A 252 33.75 16.35 26.98
C LYS A 252 34.74 15.74 28.01
N LYS A 253 35.95 15.44 27.58
CA LYS A 253 37.10 15.43 28.48
C LYS A 253 37.50 16.90 28.68
N GLY A 254 37.00 17.50 29.75
CA GLY A 254 37.60 18.68 30.33
C GLY A 254 38.91 18.24 30.99
N GLY A 255 40.01 18.68 30.45
CA GLY A 255 41.29 18.62 31.09
C GLY A 255 41.46 19.81 32.02
N ASP A 256 41.66 19.52 33.27
CA ASP A 256 42.32 20.42 34.22
C ASP A 256 43.74 20.69 33.76
N LYS A 257 44.09 21.93 33.68
CA LYS A 257 45.26 22.54 34.28
C LYS A 257 45.19 24.07 34.09
#